data_6054d3b0594a0616585129f43fe71f29
#
_entry.id   6054d3b0594a0616585129f43fe71f29
#
_cell.length_a   1.000
_cell.length_b   1.000
_cell.length_c   1.000
_cell.angle_alpha   90.00
_cell.angle_beta   90.00
_cell.angle_gamma   90.00
#
_symmetry.space_group_name_H-M   'P 1'
#
loop_
_entity.id
_entity.type
_entity.pdbx_description
1 polymer ?
#
loop_
_entity_poly.entity_id
_entity_poly.type
_entity_poly.pdbx_seq_one_letter_code
_entity_poly.pdbx_strand_id
1 'polypeptide(L)'
;MKIRNSAWLVILLFLCALWPSAAQNFADIKPSPQQVDWQDLEIGAIFHFGTSTFLDREWGDGTADPSVFNPPDVDADEWIRAAKAAGAKYVVLVAKHHDGFCLWPSALTDYGVKSSPWKGGKGDLVAEVAEAAHRNGLKFGIYLSPWDRHDPRYNHAPEYDKYYFGQLDELASRYGELEEFWMDGAGSGGHVYDFDKIIERLRMWQPNTLVFADVALYRYADLRWVGNEDGQVPYENWDVVDRSGYLRWRPAEADTPLRKLHWFWHPNDEASLKSVTELLGDYEQSVGRGAQLMLGIAPDRNGRVPEVDVRRLEEFGDAVGKRYAHNLVKEKGASLAASEALDGDPGTFWAAPEGSRRAVVEVHFKEPVTFDRAVTMEWLVDGQRVRKYAVEVFEDGKWKPVARGQAIGHKKIDVFPPVRARQVRLDLLETTGAARIREFQLYSSAAAN
;
A
#
# COMPACT_ATOMS: atom_id res chain seq x y z
N MET A 1 -41.33 -49.20 58.54
CA MET A 1 -41.01 -47.76 58.74
C MET A 1 -40.26 -47.29 57.54
N LYS A 2 -40.94 -46.61 56.60
CA LYS A 2 -40.38 -46.18 55.32
C LYS A 2 -39.88 -44.73 55.44
N ILE A 3 -38.59 -44.52 55.24
CA ILE A 3 -37.98 -43.16 55.13
C ILE A 3 -37.95 -42.81 53.68
N ARG A 4 -38.67 -41.75 53.31
CA ARG A 4 -38.65 -41.15 51.96
C ARG A 4 -37.56 -40.09 51.93
N ASN A 5 -36.51 -40.31 51.14
CA ASN A 5 -35.52 -39.27 50.79
C ASN A 5 -36.07 -38.45 49.67
N SER A 6 -36.35 -37.19 49.92
CA SER A 6 -36.65 -36.19 48.86
C SER A 6 -35.34 -35.49 48.46
N ALA A 7 -34.85 -35.80 47.27
CA ALA A 7 -33.75 -35.09 46.68
C ALA A 7 -34.27 -33.78 46.01
N TRP A 8 -33.85 -32.64 46.50
CA TRP A 8 -34.09 -31.36 45.89
C TRP A 8 -33.05 -31.13 44.76
N LEU A 9 -33.52 -31.13 43.55
CA LEU A 9 -32.72 -30.79 42.37
C LEU A 9 -32.66 -29.26 42.27
N VAL A 10 -31.52 -28.64 42.59
CA VAL A 10 -31.28 -27.22 42.38
C VAL A 10 -30.83 -27.06 40.92
N ILE A 11 -31.73 -26.61 40.07
CA ILE A 11 -31.39 -26.19 38.70
C ILE A 11 -30.83 -24.77 38.78
N LEU A 12 -29.51 -24.62 38.67
CA LEU A 12 -28.83 -23.35 38.42
C LEU A 12 -29.03 -22.97 36.95
N LEU A 13 -30.00 -22.11 36.70
CA LEU A 13 -30.13 -21.41 35.42
C LEU A 13 -28.98 -20.39 35.29
N PHE A 14 -27.94 -20.74 34.55
CA PHE A 14 -26.98 -19.78 34.03
C PHE A 14 -27.70 -18.93 33.01
N LEU A 15 -28.19 -17.76 33.40
CA LEU A 15 -28.53 -16.67 32.50
C LEU A 15 -27.22 -16.12 31.94
N CYS A 16 -26.74 -16.72 30.84
CA CYS A 16 -25.82 -16.03 29.95
C CYS A 16 -26.53 -14.78 29.43
N ALA A 17 -26.28 -13.65 30.05
CA ALA A 17 -26.62 -12.35 29.46
C ALA A 17 -25.84 -12.25 28.18
N LEU A 18 -26.47 -12.60 27.06
CA LEU A 18 -26.04 -12.20 25.74
C LEU A 18 -26.16 -10.68 25.72
N TRP A 19 -25.11 -9.99 26.11
CA TRP A 19 -24.98 -8.60 25.72
C TRP A 19 -24.92 -8.61 24.20
N PRO A 20 -25.85 -7.91 23.50
CA PRO A 20 -25.69 -7.73 22.09
C PRO A 20 -24.36 -7.01 21.92
N SER A 21 -23.37 -7.65 21.31
CA SER A 21 -22.23 -6.92 20.79
C SER A 21 -22.84 -5.88 19.88
N ALA A 22 -22.73 -4.60 20.24
CA ALA A 22 -23.16 -3.52 19.36
C ALA A 22 -22.46 -3.79 18.01
N ALA A 23 -23.27 -4.06 16.96
CA ALA A 23 -22.72 -4.31 15.64
C ALA A 23 -21.88 -3.07 15.29
N GLN A 24 -20.59 -3.28 15.01
CA GLN A 24 -19.71 -2.19 14.58
C GLN A 24 -20.35 -1.52 13.37
N ASN A 25 -20.52 -0.19 13.45
CA ASN A 25 -21.01 0.56 12.31
C ASN A 25 -19.80 0.94 11.44
N PHE A 26 -19.86 0.62 10.16
CA PHE A 26 -18.83 0.99 9.18
C PHE A 26 -18.45 2.49 9.26
N ALA A 27 -19.41 3.37 9.51
CA ALA A 27 -19.19 4.82 9.60
C ALA A 27 -18.36 5.25 10.85
N ASP A 28 -18.24 4.38 11.85
CA ASP A 28 -17.51 4.69 13.08
C ASP A 28 -16.04 4.29 13.00
N ILE A 29 -15.66 3.55 11.95
CA ILE A 29 -14.29 3.11 11.73
C ILE A 29 -13.50 4.21 11.03
N LYS A 30 -12.40 4.62 11.64
CA LYS A 30 -11.55 5.70 11.16
C LYS A 30 -10.11 5.23 11.02
N PRO A 31 -9.32 5.86 10.13
CA PRO A 31 -7.89 5.63 10.06
C PRO A 31 -7.16 6.17 11.28
N SER A 32 -5.97 5.64 11.54
CA SER A 32 -4.98 6.35 12.34
C SER A 32 -4.38 7.51 11.54
N PRO A 33 -3.77 8.52 12.20
CA PRO A 33 -3.04 9.56 11.48
C PRO A 33 -1.97 8.99 10.54
N GLN A 34 -1.24 7.96 10.98
CA GLN A 34 -0.20 7.29 10.19
C GLN A 34 -0.78 6.65 8.91
N GLN A 35 -1.98 6.05 8.99
CA GLN A 35 -2.64 5.49 7.80
C GLN A 35 -3.07 6.57 6.81
N VAL A 36 -3.51 7.74 7.29
CA VAL A 36 -3.83 8.88 6.41
C VAL A 36 -2.58 9.39 5.72
N ASP A 37 -1.50 9.63 6.50
CA ASP A 37 -0.21 10.11 5.97
C ASP A 37 0.37 9.13 4.94
N TRP A 38 0.28 7.82 5.22
CA TRP A 38 0.72 6.78 4.29
C TRP A 38 -0.10 6.77 3.00
N GLN A 39 -1.43 6.89 3.08
CA GLN A 39 -2.28 6.97 1.88
C GLN A 39 -1.91 8.16 0.99
N ASP A 40 -1.46 9.28 1.57
CA ASP A 40 -0.98 10.45 0.82
C ASP A 40 0.38 10.23 0.10
N LEU A 41 1.10 9.15 0.39
CA LEU A 41 2.32 8.79 -0.33
C LEU A 41 2.05 8.23 -1.74
N GLU A 42 0.95 7.53 -1.94
CA GLU A 42 0.42 6.99 -3.21
C GLU A 42 1.32 5.95 -3.91
N ILE A 43 2.61 6.23 -4.07
CA ILE A 43 3.57 5.35 -4.76
C ILE A 43 4.73 5.02 -3.82
N GLY A 44 4.96 3.72 -3.66
CA GLY A 44 6.14 3.13 -3.04
C GLY A 44 6.98 2.32 -4.03
N ALA A 45 8.18 1.96 -3.63
CA ALA A 45 8.99 0.99 -4.36
C ALA A 45 9.56 -0.04 -3.40
N ILE A 46 9.65 -1.31 -3.83
CA ILE A 46 10.25 -2.39 -3.07
C ILE A 46 11.43 -2.97 -3.82
N PHE A 47 12.58 -3.04 -3.15
CA PHE A 47 13.82 -3.58 -3.74
C PHE A 47 14.02 -5.03 -3.36
N HIS A 48 14.04 -5.91 -4.38
CA HIS A 48 14.41 -7.31 -4.26
C HIS A 48 15.84 -7.51 -4.74
N PHE A 49 16.72 -7.81 -3.81
CA PHE A 49 18.13 -8.07 -4.09
C PHE A 49 18.68 -9.08 -3.07
N GLY A 50 19.50 -10.04 -3.50
CA GLY A 50 19.99 -11.08 -2.61
C GLY A 50 20.63 -12.23 -3.37
N THR A 51 20.79 -13.39 -2.74
CA THR A 51 21.34 -14.60 -3.36
C THR A 51 20.53 -15.05 -4.57
N SER A 52 19.21 -14.84 -4.56
CA SER A 52 18.30 -15.14 -5.68
C SER A 52 18.69 -14.42 -6.98
N THR A 53 19.14 -13.15 -6.92
CA THR A 53 19.66 -12.39 -8.07
C THR A 53 20.85 -13.09 -8.73
N PHE A 54 21.77 -13.64 -7.92
CA PHE A 54 23.00 -14.29 -8.42
C PHE A 54 22.73 -15.70 -8.96
N LEU A 55 21.73 -16.37 -8.40
CA LEU A 55 21.36 -17.74 -8.75
C LEU A 55 20.26 -17.84 -9.83
N ASP A 56 19.77 -16.70 -10.33
CA ASP A 56 18.72 -16.67 -11.35
C ASP A 56 17.44 -17.39 -10.87
N ARG A 57 16.92 -16.98 -9.70
CA ARG A 57 15.77 -17.60 -9.03
C ARG A 57 14.86 -16.55 -8.41
N GLU A 58 13.56 -16.81 -8.42
CA GLU A 58 12.60 -16.02 -7.65
C GLU A 58 12.62 -16.40 -6.16
N TRP A 59 12.71 -17.67 -5.85
CA TRP A 59 12.77 -18.18 -4.49
C TRP A 59 13.99 -19.04 -4.27
N GLY A 60 14.94 -18.55 -3.47
CA GLY A 60 16.06 -19.33 -2.98
C GLY A 60 15.59 -20.46 -2.06
N ASP A 61 16.34 -21.56 -2.02
CA ASP A 61 16.02 -22.73 -1.20
C ASP A 61 16.71 -22.72 0.18
N GLY A 62 17.47 -21.67 0.50
CA GLY A 62 18.19 -21.53 1.77
C GLY A 62 19.52 -22.30 1.81
N THR A 63 19.98 -22.86 0.68
CA THR A 63 21.22 -23.66 0.63
C THR A 63 22.37 -22.97 -0.09
N ALA A 64 22.17 -21.74 -0.58
CA ALA A 64 23.21 -20.99 -1.28
C ALA A 64 24.43 -20.75 -0.38
N ASP A 65 25.63 -20.90 -0.92
CA ASP A 65 26.85 -20.47 -0.23
C ASP A 65 26.83 -18.92 -0.15
N PRO A 66 27.03 -18.29 1.03
CA PRO A 66 27.08 -16.84 1.15
C PRO A 66 28.05 -16.15 0.19
N SER A 67 29.09 -16.85 -0.28
CA SER A 67 30.06 -16.30 -1.23
C SER A 67 29.49 -15.96 -2.61
N VAL A 68 28.32 -16.47 -2.97
CA VAL A 68 27.63 -16.09 -4.22
C VAL A 68 27.19 -14.62 -4.22
N PHE A 69 26.94 -14.06 -3.03
CA PHE A 69 26.58 -12.64 -2.89
C PHE A 69 27.83 -11.76 -2.87
N ASN A 70 28.22 -11.26 -4.03
CA ASN A 70 29.38 -10.39 -4.16
C ASN A 70 29.19 -9.33 -5.25
N PRO A 71 28.22 -8.41 -5.11
CA PRO A 71 28.01 -7.34 -6.08
C PRO A 71 29.21 -6.37 -6.09
N PRO A 72 29.80 -6.10 -7.27
CA PRO A 72 30.98 -5.24 -7.35
C PRO A 72 30.70 -3.74 -7.19
N ASP A 73 29.50 -3.27 -7.47
CA ASP A 73 29.20 -1.83 -7.63
C ASP A 73 27.77 -1.45 -7.11
N VAL A 74 27.51 -1.75 -5.83
CA VAL A 74 26.24 -1.34 -5.20
C VAL A 74 26.20 0.19 -5.05
N ASP A 75 25.18 0.82 -5.61
CA ASP A 75 24.89 2.25 -5.45
C ASP A 75 23.45 2.45 -4.95
N ALA A 76 23.29 2.48 -3.62
CA ALA A 76 22.00 2.67 -3.00
C ALA A 76 21.36 4.03 -3.34
N ASP A 77 22.15 5.09 -3.55
CA ASP A 77 21.63 6.39 -3.97
C ASP A 77 21.04 6.34 -5.39
N GLU A 78 21.60 5.54 -6.29
CA GLU A 78 21.02 5.32 -7.62
C GLU A 78 19.69 4.58 -7.54
N TRP A 79 19.58 3.53 -6.70
CA TRP A 79 18.31 2.83 -6.49
C TRP A 79 17.22 3.79 -6.03
N ILE A 80 17.54 4.64 -5.05
CA ILE A 80 16.60 5.62 -4.51
C ILE A 80 16.24 6.67 -5.56
N ARG A 81 17.20 7.16 -6.37
CA ARG A 81 16.90 8.10 -7.45
C ARG A 81 15.99 7.49 -8.51
N ALA A 82 16.18 6.22 -8.87
CA ALA A 82 15.32 5.49 -9.81
C ALA A 82 13.88 5.37 -9.26
N ALA A 83 13.72 4.97 -8.00
CA ALA A 83 12.40 4.92 -7.36
C ALA A 83 11.74 6.32 -7.31
N LYS A 84 12.49 7.34 -6.94
CA LYS A 84 12.01 8.73 -6.86
C LYS A 84 11.58 9.26 -8.23
N ALA A 85 12.26 8.89 -9.31
CA ALA A 85 11.92 9.27 -10.67
C ALA A 85 10.55 8.71 -11.09
N ALA A 86 10.18 7.52 -10.61
CA ALA A 86 8.84 6.95 -10.78
C ALA A 86 7.75 7.66 -9.96
N GLY A 87 8.11 8.59 -9.09
CA GLY A 87 7.20 9.29 -8.19
C GLY A 87 7.08 8.67 -6.80
N ALA A 88 7.89 7.65 -6.47
CA ALA A 88 7.86 7.02 -5.14
C ALA A 88 8.19 8.03 -4.02
N LYS A 89 7.49 7.91 -2.91
CA LYS A 89 7.65 8.71 -1.69
C LYS A 89 8.24 7.91 -0.55
N TYR A 90 8.20 6.61 -0.63
CA TYR A 90 8.81 5.67 0.30
C TYR A 90 9.39 4.47 -0.45
N VAL A 91 10.30 3.80 0.20
CA VAL A 91 10.90 2.57 -0.32
C VAL A 91 10.96 1.51 0.77
N VAL A 92 10.79 0.25 0.37
CA VAL A 92 10.93 -0.92 1.22
C VAL A 92 12.12 -1.74 0.71
N LEU A 93 13.03 -2.14 1.59
CA LEU A 93 14.08 -3.09 1.25
C LEU A 93 13.74 -4.47 1.77
N VAL A 94 13.81 -5.47 0.92
CA VAL A 94 13.76 -6.88 1.32
C VAL A 94 15.06 -7.22 2.05
N ALA A 95 15.08 -7.02 3.37
CA ALA A 95 16.26 -7.25 4.21
C ALA A 95 16.58 -8.76 4.36
N LYS A 96 15.54 -9.59 4.40
CA LYS A 96 15.64 -11.06 4.37
C LYS A 96 14.46 -11.61 3.59
N HIS A 97 14.71 -12.29 2.48
CA HIS A 97 13.70 -13.03 1.73
C HIS A 97 13.52 -14.45 2.31
N HIS A 98 12.68 -15.28 1.71
CA HIS A 98 12.34 -16.65 2.17
C HIS A 98 13.52 -17.61 2.26
N ASP A 99 14.62 -17.35 1.54
CA ASP A 99 15.84 -18.14 1.60
C ASP A 99 16.63 -17.94 2.90
N GLY A 100 16.27 -16.93 3.72
CA GLY A 100 16.90 -16.66 5.01
C GLY A 100 18.17 -15.83 4.95
N PHE A 101 18.66 -15.41 3.74
CA PHE A 101 19.89 -14.64 3.60
C PHE A 101 19.69 -13.20 4.10
N CYS A 102 20.48 -12.80 5.11
CA CYS A 102 20.39 -11.49 5.75
C CYS A 102 21.25 -10.45 5.03
N LEU A 103 20.65 -9.34 4.58
CA LEU A 103 21.36 -8.23 3.95
C LEU A 103 21.99 -7.23 4.95
N TRP A 104 21.93 -7.54 6.25
CA TRP A 104 22.59 -6.82 7.35
C TRP A 104 23.46 -7.77 8.16
N PRO A 105 24.48 -7.28 8.90
CA PRO A 105 25.35 -8.12 9.71
C PRO A 105 24.65 -8.59 11.00
N SER A 106 23.67 -9.50 10.85
CA SER A 106 22.93 -10.08 11.98
C SER A 106 23.85 -10.80 12.94
N ALA A 107 23.67 -10.58 14.24
CA ALA A 107 24.37 -11.33 15.27
C ALA A 107 23.83 -12.75 15.48
N LEU A 108 22.68 -13.08 14.88
CA LEU A 108 21.89 -14.28 15.18
C LEU A 108 22.11 -15.44 14.19
N THR A 109 22.69 -15.13 13.02
CA THR A 109 23.00 -16.10 11.98
C THR A 109 24.27 -15.71 11.24
N ASP A 110 24.97 -16.71 10.71
CA ASP A 110 26.09 -16.50 9.77
C ASP A 110 25.63 -16.49 8.31
N TYR A 111 24.36 -16.80 8.05
CA TYR A 111 23.80 -16.81 6.71
C TYR A 111 23.38 -15.38 6.31
N GLY A 112 24.32 -14.66 5.72
CA GLY A 112 24.12 -13.26 5.35
C GLY A 112 25.40 -12.58 4.86
N VAL A 113 25.31 -11.27 4.66
CA VAL A 113 26.39 -10.42 4.10
C VAL A 113 27.69 -10.51 4.89
N LYS A 114 27.66 -10.76 6.20
CA LYS A 114 28.86 -10.88 7.01
C LYS A 114 29.74 -12.09 6.67
N SER A 115 29.17 -13.12 6.04
CA SER A 115 29.87 -14.32 5.56
C SER A 115 30.13 -14.28 4.06
N SER A 116 29.69 -13.24 3.35
CA SER A 116 29.97 -13.04 1.94
C SER A 116 31.29 -12.29 1.72
N PRO A 117 31.93 -12.40 0.54
CA PRO A 117 33.12 -11.61 0.21
C PRO A 117 32.79 -10.13 -0.01
N TRP A 118 31.53 -9.78 -0.18
CA TRP A 118 31.11 -8.39 -0.40
C TRP A 118 31.59 -7.47 0.73
N LYS A 119 32.32 -6.40 0.34
CA LYS A 119 32.98 -5.46 1.28
C LYS A 119 33.82 -6.17 2.37
N GLY A 120 34.35 -7.37 2.07
CA GLY A 120 35.14 -8.15 3.01
C GLY A 120 34.35 -8.60 4.24
N GLY A 121 33.07 -8.91 4.10
CA GLY A 121 32.15 -9.31 5.18
C GLY A 121 31.71 -8.18 6.11
N LYS A 122 31.97 -6.92 5.75
CA LYS A 122 31.63 -5.73 6.55
C LYS A 122 30.48 -4.90 5.95
N GLY A 123 29.85 -5.40 4.89
CA GLY A 123 28.73 -4.72 4.25
C GLY A 123 27.48 -4.75 5.14
N ASP A 124 26.69 -3.66 5.07
CA ASP A 124 25.36 -3.54 5.65
C ASP A 124 24.47 -2.84 4.62
N LEU A 125 23.80 -3.64 3.78
CA LEU A 125 23.00 -3.09 2.70
C LEU A 125 21.73 -2.38 3.23
N VAL A 126 21.21 -2.84 4.37
CA VAL A 126 20.06 -2.20 4.99
C VAL A 126 20.41 -0.78 5.44
N ALA A 127 21.58 -0.59 6.06
CA ALA A 127 22.07 0.74 6.42
C ALA A 127 22.28 1.64 5.18
N GLU A 128 22.91 1.10 4.13
CA GLU A 128 23.19 1.87 2.91
C GLU A 128 21.92 2.37 2.23
N VAL A 129 20.89 1.52 2.13
CA VAL A 129 19.61 1.90 1.50
C VAL A 129 18.81 2.84 2.41
N ALA A 130 18.77 2.58 3.74
CA ALA A 130 18.10 3.47 4.69
C ALA A 130 18.69 4.89 4.67
N GLU A 131 20.01 4.99 4.72
CA GLU A 131 20.71 6.29 4.66
C GLU A 131 20.48 6.99 3.30
N ALA A 132 20.50 6.25 2.19
CA ALA A 132 20.22 6.81 0.87
C ALA A 132 18.78 7.31 0.77
N ALA A 133 17.78 6.56 1.29
CA ALA A 133 16.39 7.00 1.34
C ALA A 133 16.26 8.32 2.11
N HIS A 134 16.81 8.41 3.32
CA HIS A 134 16.77 9.62 4.16
C HIS A 134 17.47 10.82 3.47
N ARG A 135 18.66 10.62 2.88
CA ARG A 135 19.36 11.69 2.14
C ARG A 135 18.56 12.24 0.97
N ASN A 136 17.76 11.37 0.31
CA ASN A 136 16.96 11.75 -0.84
C ASN A 136 15.52 12.18 -0.48
N GLY A 137 15.19 12.22 0.84
CA GLY A 137 13.89 12.66 1.35
C GLY A 137 12.76 11.66 1.11
N LEU A 138 13.07 10.36 0.96
CA LEU A 138 12.09 9.28 0.93
C LEU A 138 11.98 8.65 2.31
N LYS A 139 10.79 8.18 2.64
CA LYS A 139 10.57 7.35 3.82
C LYS A 139 11.09 5.93 3.57
N PHE A 140 11.45 5.22 4.63
CA PHE A 140 12.07 3.91 4.55
C PHE A 140 11.26 2.85 5.28
N GLY A 141 11.11 1.69 4.67
CA GLY A 141 10.50 0.51 5.25
C GLY A 141 11.38 -0.72 5.08
N ILE A 142 11.06 -1.76 5.82
CA ILE A 142 11.81 -3.02 5.84
C ILE A 142 10.85 -4.18 5.63
N TYR A 143 11.24 -5.10 4.73
CA TYR A 143 10.63 -6.41 4.60
C TYR A 143 11.49 -7.44 5.33
N LEU A 144 10.89 -8.17 6.26
CA LEU A 144 11.49 -9.30 6.94
C LEU A 144 10.60 -10.54 6.76
N SER A 145 11.01 -11.46 5.89
CA SER A 145 10.25 -12.70 5.70
C SER A 145 10.10 -13.45 7.02
N PRO A 146 8.88 -13.77 7.45
CA PRO A 146 8.68 -14.68 8.57
C PRO A 146 9.00 -16.13 8.20
N TRP A 147 8.84 -16.50 6.93
CA TRP A 147 9.28 -17.80 6.42
C TRP A 147 10.80 -17.82 6.21
N ASP A 148 11.46 -18.87 6.70
CA ASP A 148 12.92 -19.03 6.61
C ASP A 148 13.24 -20.47 6.19
N ARG A 149 13.80 -20.62 4.99
CA ARG A 149 14.13 -21.92 4.40
C ARG A 149 15.54 -22.40 4.78
N HIS A 150 16.37 -21.50 5.33
CA HIS A 150 17.71 -21.81 5.77
C HIS A 150 17.76 -22.30 7.22
N ASP A 151 17.05 -21.59 8.12
CA ASP A 151 17.22 -21.83 9.55
C ASP A 151 16.49 -23.10 9.99
N PRO A 152 17.20 -24.12 10.52
CA PRO A 152 16.58 -25.38 10.94
C PRO A 152 15.58 -25.20 12.09
N ARG A 153 15.68 -24.11 12.88
CA ARG A 153 14.73 -23.79 13.97
C ARG A 153 13.33 -23.47 13.42
N TYR A 154 13.19 -23.13 12.13
CA TYR A 154 11.89 -22.86 11.52
C TYR A 154 10.87 -24.00 11.76
N ASN A 155 11.33 -25.24 11.86
CA ASN A 155 10.49 -26.39 12.15
C ASN A 155 10.15 -26.53 13.64
N HIS A 156 10.66 -25.64 14.53
CA HIS A 156 10.47 -25.62 15.97
C HIS A 156 10.04 -24.23 16.42
N ALA A 157 8.73 -23.97 16.40
CA ALA A 157 8.18 -22.63 16.58
C ALA A 157 8.75 -21.81 17.76
N PRO A 158 8.88 -22.33 19.01
CA PRO A 158 9.38 -21.50 20.10
C PRO A 158 10.83 -21.06 19.95
N GLU A 159 11.68 -21.88 19.33
CA GLU A 159 13.10 -21.57 19.06
C GLU A 159 13.21 -20.60 17.89
N TYR A 160 12.38 -20.78 16.85
CA TYR A 160 12.36 -19.90 15.72
C TYR A 160 11.78 -18.51 16.10
N ASP A 161 10.73 -18.46 16.91
CA ASP A 161 10.17 -17.19 17.37
C ASP A 161 11.23 -16.34 18.08
N LYS A 162 12.09 -16.92 18.93
CA LYS A 162 13.19 -16.19 19.57
C LYS A 162 14.19 -15.64 18.57
N TYR A 163 14.49 -16.41 17.54
CA TYR A 163 15.39 -15.99 16.47
C TYR A 163 14.77 -14.87 15.66
N TYR A 164 13.52 -15.02 15.23
CA TYR A 164 12.79 -14.00 14.47
C TYR A 164 12.62 -12.70 15.26
N PHE A 165 12.28 -12.77 16.54
CA PHE A 165 12.19 -11.61 17.43
C PHE A 165 13.53 -10.88 17.54
N GLY A 166 14.62 -11.62 17.65
CA GLY A 166 15.94 -11.00 17.70
C GLY A 166 16.29 -10.27 16.38
N GLN A 167 15.98 -10.86 15.22
CA GLN A 167 16.16 -10.20 13.92
C GLN A 167 15.27 -8.96 13.78
N LEU A 168 14.02 -9.05 14.24
CA LEU A 168 13.12 -7.90 14.26
C LEU A 168 13.68 -6.77 15.13
N ASP A 169 14.20 -7.08 16.32
CA ASP A 169 14.81 -6.09 17.22
C ASP A 169 16.03 -5.43 16.56
N GLU A 170 16.89 -6.21 15.89
CA GLU A 170 18.04 -5.68 15.15
C GLU A 170 17.59 -4.67 14.09
N LEU A 171 16.61 -5.03 13.27
CA LEU A 171 16.14 -4.20 12.17
C LEU A 171 15.35 -2.99 12.66
N ALA A 172 14.47 -3.15 13.63
CA ALA A 172 13.63 -2.07 14.14
C ALA A 172 14.39 -1.03 14.98
N SER A 173 15.57 -1.38 15.54
CA SER A 173 16.31 -0.47 16.41
C SER A 173 17.48 0.27 15.75
N ARG A 174 17.94 -0.15 14.55
CA ARG A 174 19.24 0.30 14.01
C ARG A 174 19.15 1.29 12.86
N TYR A 175 18.05 1.30 12.10
CA TYR A 175 17.99 1.95 10.78
C TYR A 175 17.09 3.19 10.73
N GLY A 176 16.82 3.80 11.89
CA GLY A 176 15.99 5.00 12.00
C GLY A 176 14.50 4.69 12.07
N GLU A 177 13.70 5.70 11.79
CA GLU A 177 12.24 5.57 11.75
C GLU A 177 11.80 4.78 10.52
N LEU A 178 10.92 3.80 10.73
CA LEU A 178 10.36 2.98 9.68
C LEU A 178 8.94 3.42 9.36
N GLU A 179 8.67 3.68 8.09
CA GLU A 179 7.32 3.95 7.61
C GLU A 179 6.47 2.68 7.63
N GLU A 180 7.06 1.59 7.14
CA GLU A 180 6.38 0.33 6.96
C GLU A 180 7.27 -0.85 7.34
N PHE A 181 6.66 -1.84 8.00
CA PHE A 181 7.29 -3.12 8.26
C PHE A 181 6.49 -4.22 7.54
N TRP A 182 7.13 -4.85 6.57
CA TRP A 182 6.52 -5.76 5.62
C TRP A 182 6.76 -7.23 6.01
N MET A 183 5.69 -7.98 6.23
CA MET A 183 5.73 -9.41 6.55
C MET A 183 4.99 -10.19 5.47
N ASP A 184 5.75 -10.86 4.60
CA ASP A 184 5.21 -11.74 3.57
C ASP A 184 4.90 -13.11 4.16
N GLY A 185 3.68 -13.56 4.03
CA GLY A 185 3.22 -14.84 4.52
C GLY A 185 3.37 -16.00 3.55
N ALA A 186 3.87 -15.75 2.31
CA ALA A 186 4.05 -16.81 1.32
C ALA A 186 4.90 -17.96 1.87
N GLY A 187 4.47 -19.20 1.66
CA GLY A 187 5.17 -20.40 2.13
C GLY A 187 5.08 -20.68 3.64
N SER A 188 4.45 -19.78 4.41
CA SER A 188 4.33 -19.93 5.88
C SER A 188 3.22 -20.89 6.32
N GLY A 189 2.54 -21.54 5.39
CA GLY A 189 1.41 -22.43 5.70
C GLY A 189 1.75 -23.51 6.70
N GLY A 190 1.02 -23.56 7.83
CA GLY A 190 1.23 -24.53 8.90
C GLY A 190 2.18 -24.10 10.02
N HIS A 191 2.95 -23.03 9.86
CA HIS A 191 3.73 -22.44 10.95
C HIS A 191 2.83 -21.53 11.80
N VAL A 192 2.97 -21.62 13.13
CA VAL A 192 2.23 -20.78 14.07
C VAL A 192 3.18 -19.77 14.69
N TYR A 193 2.99 -18.50 14.31
CA TYR A 193 3.77 -17.38 14.83
C TYR A 193 3.12 -16.76 16.07
N ASP A 194 3.91 -16.29 17.03
CA ASP A 194 3.44 -15.47 18.13
C ASP A 194 3.30 -14.00 17.69
N PHE A 195 2.24 -13.72 16.89
CA PHE A 195 2.01 -12.39 16.37
C PHE A 195 1.80 -11.32 17.42
N ASP A 196 1.20 -11.66 18.55
CA ASP A 196 1.01 -10.70 19.64
C ASP A 196 2.37 -10.17 20.10
N LYS A 197 3.36 -11.05 20.28
CA LYS A 197 4.73 -10.64 20.60
C LYS A 197 5.47 -9.95 19.45
N ILE A 198 5.28 -10.38 18.22
CA ILE A 198 5.87 -9.72 17.06
C ILE A 198 5.44 -8.24 17.04
N ILE A 199 4.14 -7.98 17.15
CA ILE A 199 3.60 -6.62 17.14
C ILE A 199 4.02 -5.84 18.39
N GLU A 200 3.96 -6.44 19.58
CA GLU A 200 4.43 -5.81 20.81
C GLU A 200 5.88 -5.34 20.69
N ARG A 201 6.79 -6.20 20.22
CA ARG A 201 8.21 -5.85 20.04
C ARG A 201 8.41 -4.77 18.98
N LEU A 202 7.73 -4.90 17.86
CA LEU A 202 7.82 -3.87 16.81
C LEU A 202 7.37 -2.50 17.34
N ARG A 203 6.26 -2.43 18.07
CA ARG A 203 5.74 -1.18 18.65
C ARG A 203 6.65 -0.59 19.73
N MET A 204 7.44 -1.41 20.43
CA MET A 204 8.45 -0.90 21.38
C MET A 204 9.54 -0.07 20.69
N TRP A 205 9.98 -0.46 19.50
CA TRP A 205 11.02 0.22 18.74
C TRP A 205 10.46 1.25 17.76
N GLN A 206 9.33 0.92 17.15
CA GLN A 206 8.70 1.64 16.04
C GLN A 206 7.20 1.85 16.32
N PRO A 207 6.84 2.78 17.21
CA PRO A 207 5.44 2.97 17.64
C PRO A 207 4.51 3.42 16.51
N ASN A 208 5.04 4.10 15.50
CA ASN A 208 4.27 4.70 14.41
C ASN A 208 4.32 3.90 13.10
N THR A 209 5.20 2.90 12.97
CA THR A 209 5.33 2.13 11.72
C THR A 209 4.04 1.42 11.37
N LEU A 210 3.71 1.35 10.10
CA LEU A 210 2.57 0.55 9.64
C LEU A 210 3.01 -0.87 9.33
N VAL A 211 2.16 -1.83 9.69
CA VAL A 211 2.43 -3.24 9.47
C VAL A 211 1.68 -3.71 8.24
N PHE A 212 2.41 -4.09 7.21
CA PHE A 212 1.87 -4.83 6.09
C PHE A 212 1.96 -6.33 6.36
N ALA A 213 0.90 -7.05 6.09
CA ALA A 213 0.91 -8.50 6.09
C ALA A 213 -0.10 -9.06 5.08
N ASP A 214 0.25 -10.18 4.50
CA ASP A 214 -0.61 -10.91 3.58
C ASP A 214 -1.78 -11.62 4.29
N VAL A 215 -2.50 -12.46 3.55
CA VAL A 215 -3.72 -13.13 4.01
C VAL A 215 -3.50 -13.98 5.27
N ALA A 216 -2.34 -14.64 5.43
CA ALA A 216 -2.04 -15.52 6.57
C ALA A 216 -1.89 -14.71 7.88
N LEU A 217 -1.42 -13.47 7.76
CA LEU A 217 -1.09 -12.57 8.86
C LEU A 217 -2.11 -11.44 9.04
N TYR A 218 -3.19 -11.48 8.30
CA TYR A 218 -4.16 -10.40 8.13
C TYR A 218 -4.71 -9.80 9.43
N ARG A 219 -4.88 -10.60 10.49
CA ARG A 219 -5.47 -10.15 11.76
C ARG A 219 -4.69 -9.00 12.41
N TYR A 220 -3.39 -8.94 12.22
CA TYR A 220 -2.48 -8.02 12.91
C TYR A 220 -2.03 -6.84 12.04
N ALA A 221 -2.34 -6.86 10.77
CA ALA A 221 -1.90 -5.85 9.81
C ALA A 221 -2.68 -4.53 9.94
N ASP A 222 -1.96 -3.42 9.77
CA ASP A 222 -2.52 -2.08 9.59
C ASP A 222 -2.88 -1.82 8.13
N LEU A 223 -2.16 -2.48 7.22
CA LEU A 223 -2.32 -2.45 5.78
C LEU A 223 -2.79 -3.83 5.28
N ARG A 224 -3.29 -3.89 4.06
CA ARG A 224 -3.68 -5.16 3.47
C ARG A 224 -3.15 -5.32 2.06
N TRP A 225 -2.73 -6.54 1.76
CA TRP A 225 -2.48 -6.96 0.40
C TRP A 225 -3.78 -7.08 -0.41
N VAL A 226 -3.77 -6.66 -1.68
CA VAL A 226 -4.95 -6.76 -2.54
C VAL A 226 -5.27 -8.20 -3.00
N GLY A 227 -4.32 -9.12 -2.91
CA GLY A 227 -4.49 -10.53 -3.24
C GLY A 227 -4.04 -10.92 -4.66
N ASN A 228 -3.31 -10.04 -5.34
CA ASN A 228 -2.66 -10.28 -6.63
C ASN A 228 -1.42 -9.40 -6.75
N GLU A 229 -0.54 -9.72 -7.71
CA GLU A 229 0.70 -9.00 -8.00
C GLU A 229 0.62 -8.23 -9.34
N ASP A 230 -0.59 -7.86 -9.74
CA ASP A 230 -0.85 -7.19 -11.00
C ASP A 230 -0.88 -5.66 -10.88
N GLY A 231 -0.74 -5.11 -9.66
CA GLY A 231 -0.87 -3.68 -9.41
C GLY A 231 -2.30 -3.17 -9.55
N GLN A 232 -3.30 -4.03 -9.37
CA GLN A 232 -4.70 -3.70 -9.61
C GLN A 232 -5.59 -4.04 -8.42
N VAL A 233 -6.53 -3.15 -8.11
CA VAL A 233 -7.57 -3.40 -7.14
C VAL A 233 -8.95 -3.38 -7.80
N PRO A 234 -9.97 -4.01 -7.20
CA PRO A 234 -11.34 -3.91 -7.68
C PRO A 234 -11.77 -2.45 -7.82
N TYR A 235 -12.64 -2.17 -8.81
CA TYR A 235 -13.15 -0.80 -9.03
C TYR A 235 -13.78 -0.22 -7.77
N GLU A 236 -14.50 -1.03 -7.00
CA GLU A 236 -15.01 -0.67 -5.67
C GLU A 236 -14.06 -1.19 -4.60
N ASN A 237 -13.19 -0.31 -4.13
CA ASN A 237 -12.21 -0.59 -3.08
C ASN A 237 -12.58 0.15 -1.79
N TRP A 238 -12.70 -0.57 -0.69
CA TRP A 238 -13.04 -0.04 0.62
C TRP A 238 -11.89 -0.19 1.59
N ASP A 239 -11.57 0.88 2.33
CA ASP A 239 -10.54 0.84 3.37
C ASP A 239 -11.01 0.14 4.64
N VAL A 240 -12.33 0.18 4.88
CA VAL A 240 -12.93 -0.56 6.00
C VAL A 240 -13.28 -1.97 5.53
N VAL A 241 -12.62 -2.95 6.10
CA VAL A 241 -12.78 -4.35 5.74
C VAL A 241 -12.97 -5.25 6.97
N ASP A 242 -13.70 -6.35 6.78
CA ASP A 242 -13.89 -7.41 7.77
C ASP A 242 -13.48 -8.76 7.17
N ARG A 243 -12.38 -9.31 7.64
CA ARG A 243 -11.97 -10.69 7.34
C ARG A 243 -11.82 -11.56 8.58
N SER A 244 -11.93 -10.96 9.77
CA SER A 244 -11.73 -11.63 11.06
C SER A 244 -12.90 -11.45 12.03
N GLY A 245 -14.06 -11.02 11.53
CA GLY A 245 -15.24 -10.70 12.37
C GLY A 245 -15.18 -9.31 13.01
N TYR A 246 -14.20 -8.47 12.61
CA TYR A 246 -14.05 -7.10 13.10
C TYR A 246 -13.82 -6.14 11.95
N LEU A 247 -14.63 -5.10 11.85
CA LEU A 247 -14.37 -3.98 10.95
C LEU A 247 -13.13 -3.22 11.42
N ARG A 248 -12.20 -2.99 10.50
CA ARG A 248 -11.00 -2.20 10.75
C ARG A 248 -10.66 -1.35 9.53
N TRP A 249 -10.04 -0.22 9.76
CA TRP A 249 -9.40 0.55 8.70
C TRP A 249 -8.12 -0.18 8.27
N ARG A 250 -8.07 -0.60 7.01
CA ARG A 250 -6.93 -1.27 6.40
C ARG A 250 -6.85 -0.87 4.94
N PRO A 251 -6.18 0.24 4.64
CA PRO A 251 -5.97 0.64 3.26
C PRO A 251 -5.17 -0.41 2.51
N ALA A 252 -5.45 -0.51 1.21
CA ALA A 252 -4.85 -1.54 0.37
C ALA A 252 -3.51 -1.09 -0.18
N GLU A 253 -2.57 -2.04 -0.28
CA GLU A 253 -1.38 -1.94 -1.10
C GLU A 253 -1.49 -2.92 -2.27
N ALA A 254 -1.25 -2.41 -3.48
CA ALA A 254 -1.24 -3.13 -4.73
C ALA A 254 0.19 -3.20 -5.24
N ASP A 255 0.85 -4.28 -4.96
CA ASP A 255 2.21 -4.56 -5.37
C ASP A 255 2.27 -5.14 -6.79
N THR A 256 3.32 -4.78 -7.52
CA THR A 256 3.55 -5.33 -8.85
C THR A 256 5.01 -5.15 -9.25
N PRO A 257 5.67 -6.19 -9.81
CA PRO A 257 7.03 -6.03 -10.29
C PRO A 257 7.08 -5.17 -11.56
N LEU A 258 8.12 -4.39 -11.71
CA LEU A 258 8.40 -3.60 -12.93
C LEU A 258 8.59 -4.50 -14.15
N ARG A 259 9.18 -5.68 -13.95
CA ARG A 259 9.32 -6.76 -14.94
C ARG A 259 8.28 -7.84 -14.64
N LYS A 260 7.43 -8.13 -15.59
CA LYS A 260 6.30 -9.08 -15.42
C LYS A 260 6.79 -10.42 -14.86
N LEU A 261 6.12 -10.89 -13.80
CA LEU A 261 6.34 -12.18 -13.14
C LEU A 261 7.66 -12.31 -12.36
N HIS A 262 8.51 -11.27 -12.32
CA HIS A 262 9.82 -11.35 -11.68
C HIS A 262 10.04 -10.25 -10.64
N TRP A 263 10.19 -10.66 -9.39
CA TRP A 263 10.57 -9.77 -8.28
C TRP A 263 12.07 -9.57 -8.20
N PHE A 264 12.85 -10.63 -8.50
CA PHE A 264 14.30 -10.54 -8.63
C PHE A 264 14.71 -10.28 -10.07
N TRP A 265 15.93 -9.77 -10.25
CA TRP A 265 16.50 -9.59 -11.57
C TRP A 265 16.89 -10.93 -12.20
N HIS A 266 16.59 -11.08 -13.48
CA HIS A 266 16.97 -12.21 -14.32
C HIS A 266 17.74 -11.75 -15.56
N PRO A 267 18.74 -12.51 -16.06
CA PRO A 267 19.45 -12.18 -17.28
C PRO A 267 18.53 -12.31 -18.51
N ASN A 268 18.71 -11.43 -19.49
CA ASN A 268 17.96 -11.44 -20.78
C ASN A 268 16.43 -11.31 -20.63
N ASP A 269 15.97 -10.58 -19.61
CA ASP A 269 14.55 -10.44 -19.25
C ASP A 269 13.95 -9.06 -19.64
N GLU A 270 14.63 -8.31 -20.53
CA GLU A 270 14.16 -6.98 -20.94
C GLU A 270 12.79 -7.00 -21.62
N ALA A 271 12.41 -8.12 -22.24
CA ALA A 271 11.12 -8.29 -22.89
C ALA A 271 9.94 -8.31 -21.89
N SER A 272 10.20 -8.62 -20.62
CA SER A 272 9.18 -8.60 -19.55
C SER A 272 8.93 -7.21 -18.97
N LEU A 273 9.78 -6.23 -19.27
CA LEU A 273 9.66 -4.85 -18.79
C LEU A 273 8.31 -4.24 -19.21
N LYS A 274 7.52 -3.80 -18.25
CA LYS A 274 6.23 -3.14 -18.52
C LYS A 274 6.42 -1.87 -19.34
N SER A 275 5.49 -1.63 -20.26
CA SER A 275 5.41 -0.37 -21.01
C SER A 275 4.90 0.75 -20.11
N VAL A 276 5.16 2.01 -20.50
CA VAL A 276 4.60 3.19 -19.81
C VAL A 276 3.07 3.14 -19.77
N THR A 277 2.43 2.63 -20.82
CA THR A 277 0.96 2.49 -20.87
C THR A 277 0.45 1.50 -19.84
N GLU A 278 1.15 0.37 -19.63
CA GLU A 278 0.80 -0.61 -18.61
C GLU A 278 0.98 -0.01 -17.21
N LEU A 279 2.11 0.65 -16.94
CA LEU A 279 2.37 1.31 -15.64
C LEU A 279 1.37 2.44 -15.34
N LEU A 280 0.95 3.22 -16.35
CA LEU A 280 -0.14 4.19 -16.18
C LEU A 280 -1.47 3.51 -15.87
N GLY A 281 -1.73 2.35 -16.47
CA GLY A 281 -2.88 1.51 -16.16
C GLY A 281 -2.82 1.02 -14.71
N ASP A 282 -1.66 0.55 -14.25
CA ASP A 282 -1.45 0.11 -12.87
C ASP A 282 -1.68 1.29 -11.89
N TYR A 283 -1.17 2.49 -12.18
CA TYR A 283 -1.44 3.70 -11.39
C TYR A 283 -2.93 4.04 -11.32
N GLU A 284 -3.63 4.08 -12.45
CA GLU A 284 -5.05 4.40 -12.49
C GLU A 284 -5.92 3.31 -11.85
N GLN A 285 -5.44 2.06 -11.79
CA GLN A 285 -6.16 0.92 -11.22
C GLN A 285 -5.75 0.57 -9.78
N SER A 286 -4.73 1.19 -9.22
CA SER A 286 -4.33 1.12 -7.82
C SER A 286 -4.60 2.44 -7.11
N VAL A 287 -3.77 3.46 -7.33
CA VAL A 287 -3.93 4.80 -6.73
C VAL A 287 -5.27 5.42 -7.10
N GLY A 288 -5.67 5.29 -8.36
CA GLY A 288 -6.99 5.72 -8.83
C GLY A 288 -8.18 4.92 -8.31
N ARG A 289 -7.95 3.94 -7.44
CA ARG A 289 -8.97 3.18 -6.72
C ARG A 289 -8.72 3.15 -5.21
N GLY A 290 -7.97 4.13 -4.71
CA GLY A 290 -7.72 4.35 -3.29
C GLY A 290 -6.71 3.41 -2.64
N ALA A 291 -5.87 2.71 -3.42
CA ALA A 291 -4.78 1.87 -2.92
C ALA A 291 -3.42 2.53 -3.14
N GLN A 292 -2.39 2.09 -2.44
CA GLN A 292 -1.01 2.40 -2.81
C GLN A 292 -0.58 1.55 -4.02
N LEU A 293 0.30 2.10 -4.85
CA LEU A 293 1.04 1.35 -5.86
C LEU A 293 2.45 1.07 -5.34
N MET A 294 2.78 -0.21 -5.10
CA MET A 294 4.12 -0.65 -4.72
C MET A 294 4.82 -1.27 -5.94
N LEU A 295 5.85 -0.57 -6.46
CA LEU A 295 6.60 -1.03 -7.63
C LEU A 295 7.80 -1.87 -7.22
N GLY A 296 7.88 -3.12 -7.68
CA GLY A 296 9.05 -3.98 -7.51
C GLY A 296 10.18 -3.54 -8.45
N ILE A 297 11.33 -3.20 -7.88
CA ILE A 297 12.55 -2.82 -8.59
C ILE A 297 13.65 -3.81 -8.21
N ALA A 298 14.29 -4.41 -9.21
CA ALA A 298 15.29 -5.44 -9.00
C ALA A 298 16.66 -5.00 -9.53
N PRO A 299 17.62 -4.69 -8.64
CA PRO A 299 19.01 -4.48 -9.03
C PRO A 299 19.63 -5.74 -9.64
N ASP A 300 20.52 -5.58 -10.61
CA ASP A 300 21.23 -6.64 -11.28
C ASP A 300 22.39 -7.21 -10.43
N ARG A 301 23.14 -8.19 -10.97
CA ARG A 301 24.29 -8.81 -10.28
C ARG A 301 25.44 -7.84 -9.99
N ASN A 302 25.48 -6.68 -10.67
CA ASN A 302 26.47 -5.64 -10.36
C ASN A 302 26.06 -4.83 -9.12
N GLY A 303 24.79 -4.89 -8.70
CA GLY A 303 24.23 -4.06 -7.64
C GLY A 303 23.67 -2.73 -8.16
N ARG A 304 23.34 -2.65 -9.45
CA ARG A 304 22.78 -1.47 -10.12
C ARG A 304 21.37 -1.76 -10.64
N VAL A 305 20.50 -0.76 -10.62
CA VAL A 305 19.24 -0.87 -11.36
C VAL A 305 19.57 -0.82 -12.85
N PRO A 306 19.10 -1.77 -13.69
CA PRO A 306 19.40 -1.76 -15.13
C PRO A 306 18.99 -0.42 -15.75
N GLU A 307 19.84 0.13 -16.62
CA GLU A 307 19.62 1.45 -17.24
C GLU A 307 18.27 1.55 -17.99
N VAL A 308 17.83 0.46 -18.59
CA VAL A 308 16.53 0.39 -19.28
C VAL A 308 15.36 0.49 -18.30
N ASP A 309 15.52 -0.02 -17.07
CA ASP A 309 14.54 0.05 -15.99
C ASP A 309 14.49 1.47 -15.41
N VAL A 310 15.67 2.09 -15.20
CA VAL A 310 15.76 3.51 -14.76
C VAL A 310 15.02 4.40 -15.74
N ARG A 311 15.31 4.29 -17.04
CA ARG A 311 14.60 5.07 -18.07
C ARG A 311 13.08 4.83 -18.05
N ARG A 312 12.64 3.59 -17.86
CA ARG A 312 11.20 3.28 -17.79
C ARG A 312 10.54 3.91 -16.58
N LEU A 313 11.20 3.92 -15.43
CA LEU A 313 10.71 4.58 -14.20
C LEU A 313 10.61 6.12 -14.41
N GLU A 314 11.59 6.73 -15.05
CA GLU A 314 11.57 8.14 -15.42
C GLU A 314 10.41 8.46 -16.40
N GLU A 315 10.29 7.68 -17.48
CA GLU A 315 9.19 7.80 -18.46
C GLU A 315 7.81 7.66 -17.78
N PHE A 316 7.67 6.76 -16.84
CA PHE A 316 6.43 6.56 -16.10
C PHE A 316 6.09 7.75 -15.19
N GLY A 317 7.05 8.23 -14.39
CA GLY A 317 6.85 9.39 -13.52
C GLY A 317 6.50 10.65 -14.34
N ASP A 318 7.20 10.87 -15.44
CA ASP A 318 6.90 11.94 -16.40
C ASP A 318 5.50 11.82 -16.99
N ALA A 319 5.08 10.61 -17.36
CA ALA A 319 3.77 10.38 -17.95
C ALA A 319 2.63 10.61 -16.93
N VAL A 320 2.79 10.21 -15.68
CA VAL A 320 1.84 10.54 -14.59
C VAL A 320 1.80 12.06 -14.40
N GLY A 321 2.98 12.70 -14.27
CA GLY A 321 3.07 14.14 -14.10
C GLY A 321 2.38 14.92 -15.21
N LYS A 322 2.61 14.55 -16.48
CA LYS A 322 1.98 15.19 -17.65
C LYS A 322 0.47 14.96 -17.69
N ARG A 323 0.01 13.74 -17.38
CA ARG A 323 -1.41 13.38 -17.43
C ARG A 323 -2.26 14.15 -16.43
N TYR A 324 -1.71 14.44 -15.27
CA TYR A 324 -2.40 15.14 -14.19
C TYR A 324 -1.86 16.55 -13.92
N ALA A 325 -1.15 17.17 -14.90
CA ALA A 325 -0.60 18.52 -14.76
C ALA A 325 -1.68 19.61 -14.75
N HIS A 326 -2.72 19.47 -15.59
CA HIS A 326 -3.69 20.52 -15.86
C HIS A 326 -5.07 20.17 -15.28
N ASN A 327 -5.31 20.55 -14.03
CA ASN A 327 -6.62 20.44 -13.42
C ASN A 327 -7.55 21.53 -13.99
N LEU A 328 -8.44 21.12 -14.89
CA LEU A 328 -9.37 22.01 -15.58
C LEU A 328 -10.32 22.73 -14.61
N VAL A 329 -10.67 22.10 -13.48
CA VAL A 329 -11.52 22.69 -12.46
C VAL A 329 -10.81 23.85 -11.78
N LYS A 330 -9.58 23.66 -11.31
CA LYS A 330 -8.77 24.71 -10.68
C LYS A 330 -8.46 25.87 -11.66
N GLU A 331 -8.16 25.55 -12.92
CA GLU A 331 -7.75 26.55 -13.89
C GLU A 331 -8.91 27.37 -14.47
N LYS A 332 -10.08 26.76 -14.68
CA LYS A 332 -11.19 27.32 -15.48
C LYS A 332 -12.56 27.16 -14.86
N GLY A 333 -12.68 26.33 -13.83
CA GLY A 333 -13.95 26.05 -13.15
C GLY A 333 -14.30 27.11 -12.10
N ALA A 334 -15.56 27.17 -11.74
CA ALA A 334 -16.04 27.91 -10.58
C ALA A 334 -17.17 27.14 -9.90
N SER A 335 -17.18 27.15 -8.57
CA SER A 335 -18.31 26.73 -7.75
C SER A 335 -18.55 27.78 -6.68
N LEU A 336 -19.82 28.12 -6.45
CA LEU A 336 -20.18 29.09 -5.42
C LEU A 336 -20.30 28.46 -4.03
N ALA A 337 -20.42 27.15 -3.96
CA ALA A 337 -20.78 26.43 -2.73
C ALA A 337 -19.74 25.42 -2.26
N ALA A 338 -18.69 25.14 -3.02
CA ALA A 338 -17.75 24.07 -2.74
C ALA A 338 -16.31 24.42 -3.21
N SER A 339 -15.87 25.65 -2.96
CA SER A 339 -14.55 26.14 -3.37
C SER A 339 -13.41 25.32 -2.79
N GLU A 340 -13.56 24.83 -1.57
CA GLU A 340 -12.56 24.03 -0.84
C GLU A 340 -12.33 22.62 -1.43
N ALA A 341 -13.30 22.10 -2.21
CA ALA A 341 -13.11 20.85 -2.94
C ALA A 341 -12.51 21.06 -4.34
N LEU A 342 -12.19 22.30 -4.74
CA LEU A 342 -11.78 22.67 -6.09
C LEU A 342 -10.47 23.45 -6.12
N ASP A 343 -9.88 23.76 -4.97
CA ASP A 343 -8.75 24.66 -4.83
C ASP A 343 -7.37 23.97 -5.10
N GLY A 344 -7.36 22.66 -5.13
CA GLY A 344 -6.14 21.86 -5.30
C GLY A 344 -5.22 21.93 -4.08
N ASP A 345 -5.77 22.22 -2.89
CA ASP A 345 -5.07 22.17 -1.62
C ASP A 345 -5.47 20.90 -0.85
N PRO A 346 -4.58 19.92 -0.71
CA PRO A 346 -4.90 18.69 0.00
C PRO A 346 -5.17 18.88 1.50
N GLY A 347 -4.88 20.04 2.07
CA GLY A 347 -5.15 20.39 3.48
C GLY A 347 -6.57 20.89 3.73
N THR A 348 -7.37 21.11 2.69
CA THR A 348 -8.75 21.62 2.81
C THR A 348 -9.78 20.59 2.36
N PHE A 349 -11.04 20.81 2.70
CA PHE A 349 -12.16 19.99 2.22
C PHE A 349 -13.47 20.77 2.29
N TRP A 350 -14.34 20.48 1.37
CA TRP A 350 -15.74 20.90 1.46
C TRP A 350 -16.55 19.89 2.27
N ALA A 351 -17.44 20.39 3.12
CA ALA A 351 -18.39 19.59 3.89
C ALA A 351 -19.83 19.83 3.44
N ALA A 352 -20.57 18.76 3.19
CA ALA A 352 -22.01 18.83 3.01
C ALA A 352 -22.70 19.29 4.31
N PRO A 353 -23.90 19.88 4.24
CA PRO A 353 -24.66 20.27 5.43
C PRO A 353 -24.83 19.11 6.42
N GLU A 354 -24.73 19.40 7.71
CA GLU A 354 -24.85 18.37 8.75
C GLU A 354 -26.18 17.61 8.64
N GLY A 355 -26.15 16.31 8.85
CA GLY A 355 -27.31 15.43 8.75
C GLY A 355 -27.71 15.06 7.32
N SER A 356 -27.08 15.64 6.29
CA SER A 356 -27.40 15.27 4.90
C SER A 356 -26.91 13.85 4.58
N ARG A 357 -27.68 13.14 3.75
CA ARG A 357 -27.36 11.80 3.23
C ARG A 357 -27.13 11.80 1.72
N ARG A 358 -27.27 12.97 1.12
CA ARG A 358 -27.01 13.28 -0.29
C ARG A 358 -26.45 14.68 -0.39
N ALA A 359 -25.59 14.91 -1.37
CA ALA A 359 -25.02 16.22 -1.60
C ALA A 359 -24.52 16.34 -3.05
N VAL A 360 -24.22 17.56 -3.49
CA VAL A 360 -23.72 17.82 -4.84
C VAL A 360 -22.58 18.83 -4.76
N VAL A 361 -21.49 18.54 -5.47
CA VAL A 361 -20.45 19.52 -5.80
C VAL A 361 -20.60 19.85 -7.27
N GLU A 362 -21.00 21.07 -7.60
CA GLU A 362 -21.27 21.51 -8.97
C GLU A 362 -20.22 22.50 -9.45
N VAL A 363 -19.75 22.30 -10.68
CA VAL A 363 -18.70 23.11 -11.34
C VAL A 363 -19.25 23.71 -12.63
N HIS A 364 -19.05 25.00 -12.82
CA HIS A 364 -19.41 25.75 -14.00
C HIS A 364 -18.16 26.29 -14.72
N PHE A 365 -18.12 26.11 -16.02
CA PHE A 365 -17.08 26.67 -16.90
C PHE A 365 -17.64 27.82 -17.74
N LYS A 366 -16.84 28.87 -17.96
CA LYS A 366 -17.23 29.98 -18.87
C LYS A 366 -17.45 29.47 -20.29
N GLU A 367 -16.55 28.60 -20.75
CA GLU A 367 -16.64 27.93 -22.04
C GLU A 367 -16.62 26.40 -21.84
N PRO A 368 -17.25 25.61 -22.73
CA PRO A 368 -17.22 24.16 -22.61
C PRO A 368 -15.80 23.62 -22.67
N VAL A 369 -15.43 22.75 -21.73
CA VAL A 369 -14.14 22.06 -21.66
C VAL A 369 -14.29 20.59 -22.06
N THR A 370 -13.23 20.01 -22.63
CA THR A 370 -13.19 18.57 -22.96
C THR A 370 -12.34 17.84 -21.92
N PHE A 371 -12.85 16.77 -21.38
CA PHE A 371 -12.17 15.94 -20.39
C PHE A 371 -12.59 14.49 -20.51
N ASP A 372 -11.77 13.57 -20.00
CA ASP A 372 -11.98 12.12 -20.02
C ASP A 372 -11.60 11.44 -18.70
N ARG A 373 -11.27 12.25 -17.68
CA ARG A 373 -10.98 11.78 -16.31
C ARG A 373 -11.58 12.71 -15.29
N ALA A 374 -12.16 12.11 -14.26
CA ALA A 374 -12.53 12.78 -13.03
C ALA A 374 -11.73 12.19 -11.87
N VAL A 375 -11.09 13.03 -11.07
CA VAL A 375 -10.42 12.63 -9.82
C VAL A 375 -11.24 13.16 -8.67
N THR A 376 -11.65 12.27 -7.79
CA THR A 376 -12.40 12.61 -6.57
C THR A 376 -11.66 12.07 -5.36
N MET A 377 -11.58 12.84 -4.27
CA MET A 377 -10.92 12.44 -3.02
C MET A 377 -11.84 12.75 -1.84
N GLU A 378 -12.01 11.78 -0.92
CA GLU A 378 -12.67 12.02 0.36
C GLU A 378 -11.70 12.54 1.41
N TRP A 379 -12.19 13.34 2.35
CA TRP A 379 -11.47 13.66 3.57
C TRP A 379 -11.57 12.48 4.56
N LEU A 380 -10.53 11.65 4.63
CA LEU A 380 -10.58 10.37 5.32
C LEU A 380 -10.37 10.43 6.83
N VAL A 381 -9.82 11.52 7.37
CA VAL A 381 -9.57 11.66 8.83
C VAL A 381 -10.79 11.29 9.69
N ASP A 382 -11.98 11.53 9.16
CA ASP A 382 -13.26 11.21 9.81
C ASP A 382 -13.94 9.93 9.30
N GLY A 383 -13.21 9.12 8.53
CA GLY A 383 -13.69 7.89 7.92
C GLY A 383 -14.33 8.08 6.54
N GLN A 384 -14.48 6.99 5.83
CA GLN A 384 -15.04 6.93 4.48
C GLN A 384 -16.58 6.98 4.55
N ARG A 385 -17.19 8.00 3.97
CA ARG A 385 -18.64 8.29 4.12
C ARG A 385 -19.46 8.05 2.87
N VAL A 386 -18.88 8.22 1.68
CA VAL A 386 -19.60 8.04 0.40
C VAL A 386 -19.88 6.56 0.17
N ARG A 387 -21.13 6.24 -0.21
CA ARG A 387 -21.62 4.89 -0.49
C ARG A 387 -22.10 4.73 -1.93
N LYS A 388 -22.42 5.86 -2.58
CA LYS A 388 -22.80 5.89 -3.98
C LYS A 388 -22.63 7.29 -4.53
N TYR A 389 -22.03 7.38 -5.71
CA TYR A 389 -21.82 8.65 -6.40
C TYR A 389 -22.00 8.52 -7.91
N ALA A 390 -22.13 9.65 -8.58
CA ALA A 390 -22.02 9.77 -10.02
C ALA A 390 -21.27 11.07 -10.38
N VAL A 391 -20.46 11.00 -11.43
CA VAL A 391 -19.96 12.18 -12.15
C VAL A 391 -20.90 12.42 -13.31
N GLU A 392 -21.47 13.60 -13.42
CA GLU A 392 -22.49 13.92 -14.41
C GLU A 392 -22.18 15.22 -15.16
N VAL A 393 -22.54 15.25 -16.43
CA VAL A 393 -22.51 16.44 -17.28
C VAL A 393 -23.91 16.93 -17.60
N PHE A 394 -24.09 18.25 -17.70
CA PHE A 394 -25.35 18.83 -18.12
C PHE A 394 -25.40 18.98 -19.63
N GLU A 395 -26.31 18.26 -20.29
CA GLU A 395 -26.47 18.22 -21.73
C GLU A 395 -27.96 18.08 -22.08
N ASP A 396 -28.47 18.82 -23.07
CA ASP A 396 -29.86 18.80 -23.52
C ASP A 396 -30.88 19.03 -22.41
N GLY A 397 -30.54 19.90 -21.45
CA GLY A 397 -31.45 20.23 -20.31
C GLY A 397 -31.51 19.15 -19.23
N LYS A 398 -30.60 18.18 -19.22
CA LYS A 398 -30.59 17.05 -18.27
C LYS A 398 -29.16 16.74 -17.82
N TRP A 399 -29.06 16.25 -16.59
CA TRP A 399 -27.83 15.64 -16.08
C TRP A 399 -27.69 14.20 -16.62
N LYS A 400 -26.55 13.92 -17.26
CA LYS A 400 -26.21 12.62 -17.81
C LYS A 400 -24.94 12.09 -17.13
N PRO A 401 -24.97 10.89 -16.53
CA PRO A 401 -23.79 10.34 -15.88
C PRO A 401 -22.74 9.90 -16.91
N VAL A 402 -21.49 10.27 -16.65
CA VAL A 402 -20.29 9.79 -17.37
C VAL A 402 -19.50 8.75 -16.59
N ALA A 403 -19.63 8.77 -15.24
CA ALA A 403 -19.11 7.73 -14.35
C ALA A 403 -20.05 7.52 -13.16
N ARG A 404 -19.97 6.34 -12.55
CA ARG A 404 -20.71 5.97 -11.33
C ARG A 404 -19.87 5.00 -10.51
N GLY A 405 -20.01 5.09 -9.18
CA GLY A 405 -19.33 4.17 -8.27
C GLY A 405 -19.96 4.19 -6.87
N GLN A 406 -19.42 3.36 -5.99
CA GLN A 406 -19.83 3.23 -4.60
C GLN A 406 -18.77 3.79 -3.65
N ALA A 407 -17.47 3.50 -3.89
CA ALA A 407 -16.37 3.92 -3.06
C ALA A 407 -15.55 5.02 -3.75
N ILE A 408 -15.31 6.12 -3.05
CA ILE A 408 -14.33 7.14 -3.44
C ILE A 408 -13.00 6.85 -2.73
N GLY A 409 -12.98 6.92 -1.39
CA GLY A 409 -11.78 6.69 -0.60
C GLY A 409 -10.75 7.80 -0.74
N HIS A 410 -9.46 7.43 -0.57
CA HIS A 410 -8.36 8.38 -0.67
C HIS A 410 -8.33 9.11 -2.02
N LYS A 411 -8.37 8.36 -3.11
CA LYS A 411 -8.41 8.89 -4.48
C LYS A 411 -9.20 7.95 -5.39
N LYS A 412 -10.13 8.50 -6.15
CA LYS A 412 -10.84 7.80 -7.20
C LYS A 412 -10.57 8.48 -8.54
N ILE A 413 -10.07 7.73 -9.50
CA ILE A 413 -9.90 8.17 -10.88
C ILE A 413 -10.92 7.42 -11.74
N ASP A 414 -11.94 8.15 -12.19
CA ASP A 414 -12.90 7.65 -13.15
C ASP A 414 -12.44 7.99 -14.57
N VAL A 415 -12.25 6.97 -15.40
CA VAL A 415 -11.86 7.10 -16.80
C VAL A 415 -13.05 6.80 -17.69
N PHE A 416 -13.36 7.67 -18.63
CA PHE A 416 -14.50 7.55 -19.54
C PHE A 416 -14.17 8.14 -20.92
N PRO A 417 -14.98 7.85 -21.96
CA PRO A 417 -14.79 8.48 -23.27
C PRO A 417 -14.80 10.00 -23.16
N PRO A 418 -13.99 10.73 -23.96
CA PRO A 418 -13.96 12.19 -23.90
C PRO A 418 -15.35 12.81 -24.04
N VAL A 419 -15.68 13.68 -23.11
CA VAL A 419 -16.92 14.47 -23.11
C VAL A 419 -16.62 15.96 -23.11
N ARG A 420 -17.52 16.77 -23.70
CA ARG A 420 -17.40 18.22 -23.73
C ARG A 420 -18.58 18.85 -23.03
N ALA A 421 -18.34 19.55 -21.91
CA ALA A 421 -19.40 20.14 -21.11
C ALA A 421 -19.05 21.52 -20.55
N ARG A 422 -20.09 22.33 -20.24
CA ARG A 422 -19.97 23.59 -19.53
C ARG A 422 -20.34 23.47 -18.06
N GLN A 423 -21.10 22.45 -17.70
CA GLN A 423 -21.51 22.18 -16.32
C GLN A 423 -21.26 20.71 -16.02
N VAL A 424 -20.62 20.46 -14.89
CA VAL A 424 -20.28 19.13 -14.40
C VAL A 424 -20.62 19.08 -12.91
N ARG A 425 -21.05 17.93 -12.41
CA ARG A 425 -21.25 17.75 -10.99
C ARG A 425 -20.79 16.40 -10.50
N LEU A 426 -20.33 16.37 -9.27
CA LEU A 426 -20.22 15.17 -8.46
C LEU A 426 -21.53 15.06 -7.65
N ASP A 427 -22.39 14.11 -8.00
CA ASP A 427 -23.64 13.81 -7.27
C ASP A 427 -23.36 12.68 -6.26
N LEU A 428 -23.34 13.02 -4.98
CA LEU A 428 -23.18 12.10 -3.85
C LEU A 428 -24.53 11.52 -3.50
N LEU A 429 -24.87 10.41 -4.15
CA LEU A 429 -26.20 9.81 -4.15
C LEU A 429 -26.57 9.15 -2.82
N GLU A 430 -25.58 8.66 -2.08
CA GLU A 430 -25.77 8.02 -0.78
C GLU A 430 -24.51 8.19 0.08
N THR A 431 -24.69 8.62 1.34
CA THR A 431 -23.60 8.80 2.31
C THR A 431 -24.01 8.32 3.70
N THR A 432 -23.07 7.89 4.52
CA THR A 432 -23.32 7.46 5.91
C THR A 432 -23.39 8.63 6.90
N GLY A 433 -23.03 9.83 6.49
CA GLY A 433 -23.07 11.09 7.24
C GLY A 433 -22.88 12.24 6.28
N ALA A 434 -22.77 13.48 6.75
CA ALA A 434 -22.41 14.61 5.92
C ALA A 434 -21.12 14.33 5.16
N ALA A 435 -21.16 14.29 3.82
CA ALA A 435 -19.99 14.00 3.00
C ALA A 435 -18.92 15.08 3.19
N ARG A 436 -17.66 14.67 3.10
CA ARG A 436 -16.50 15.56 3.13
C ARG A 436 -15.63 15.24 1.93
N ILE A 437 -15.58 16.14 0.97
CA ILE A 437 -14.82 16.00 -0.27
C ILE A 437 -13.58 16.87 -0.18
N ARG A 438 -12.42 16.23 -0.25
CA ARG A 438 -11.10 16.85 -0.25
C ARG A 438 -10.85 17.53 -1.59
N GLU A 439 -11.11 16.79 -2.71
CA GLU A 439 -10.90 17.30 -4.06
C GLU A 439 -11.89 16.71 -5.06
N PHE A 440 -12.29 17.54 -6.02
CA PHE A 440 -12.95 17.13 -7.25
C PHE A 440 -12.28 17.82 -8.45
N GLN A 441 -11.61 17.04 -9.29
CA GLN A 441 -10.74 17.54 -10.34
C GLN A 441 -11.10 16.89 -11.68
N LEU A 442 -10.83 17.57 -12.79
CA LEU A 442 -11.08 17.07 -14.14
C LEU A 442 -9.83 17.22 -15.00
N TYR A 443 -9.53 16.20 -15.81
CA TYR A 443 -8.35 16.13 -16.65
C TYR A 443 -8.69 15.68 -18.07
N SER A 444 -7.84 16.06 -19.02
CA SER A 444 -7.94 15.66 -20.42
C SER A 444 -6.68 14.96 -20.87
N SER A 445 -6.79 13.71 -21.34
CA SER A 445 -5.64 13.00 -21.93
C SER A 445 -5.14 13.63 -23.23
N ALA A 446 -6.00 14.35 -23.96
CA ALA A 446 -5.62 15.07 -25.17
C ALA A 446 -4.72 16.30 -24.92
N ALA A 447 -4.71 16.83 -23.70
CA ALA A 447 -3.85 17.94 -23.30
C ALA A 447 -2.44 17.49 -22.88
N ALA A 448 -2.22 16.18 -22.74
CA ALA A 448 -0.95 15.56 -22.34
C ALA A 448 -0.05 15.17 -23.54
N ASN A 449 -0.54 15.36 -24.79
CA ASN A 449 0.17 15.05 -26.04
C ASN A 449 0.86 16.29 -26.62
#